data_544522ff88143daf701b6ad216a22677
#
_entry.id   544522ff88143daf701b6ad216a22677
#
_cell.length_a   1.000
_cell.length_b   1.000
_cell.length_c   1.000
_cell.angle_alpha   90.00
_cell.angle_beta   90.00
_cell.angle_gamma   90.00
#
_symmetry.space_group_name_H-M   'P 1'
#
loop_
_entity.id
_entity.type
_entity.pdbx_description
1 polymer ?
#
loop_
_entity_poly.entity_id
_entity_poly.type
_entity_poly.pdbx_seq_one_letter_code
_entity_poly.pdbx_strand_id
1 'polypeptide(L)'
;MAEALQIEKAKQLLKQYYAGQRIESPNGGFLILLGIRPQQGGTAVGVFECSASSLRYEIVIPKATRTERKKVREALQQGGDPGCPRHGPEFRLVRAGKNLVCSHCGVAYARV
;
A
#
# COMPACT_ATOMS: atom_id res chain seq x y z
N MET A 1 -20.83 -3.88 -9.02
CA MET A 1 -19.95 -3.12 -9.92
C MET A 1 -18.82 -2.49 -9.14
N ALA A 2 -17.62 -2.51 -9.70
CA ALA A 2 -16.45 -1.91 -9.07
C ALA A 2 -16.20 -0.52 -9.66
N GLU A 3 -15.87 0.43 -8.80
CA GLU A 3 -15.49 1.77 -9.21
C GLU A 3 -14.00 1.96 -8.95
N ALA A 4 -13.30 2.61 -9.89
CA ALA A 4 -11.90 2.96 -9.71
C ALA A 4 -11.79 4.27 -8.92
N LEU A 5 -11.02 4.27 -7.84
CA LEU A 5 -10.71 5.48 -7.09
C LEU A 5 -9.46 6.15 -7.68
N GLN A 6 -9.36 7.46 -7.52
CA GLN A 6 -8.19 8.21 -7.97
C GLN A 6 -6.93 7.76 -7.20
N ILE A 7 -5.80 7.79 -7.88
CA ILE A 7 -4.52 7.30 -7.35
C ILE A 7 -4.15 7.96 -6.02
N GLU A 8 -4.36 9.27 -5.90
CA GLU A 8 -4.04 10.00 -4.66
C GLU A 8 -4.87 9.52 -3.48
N LYS A 9 -6.18 9.30 -3.70
CA LYS A 9 -7.04 8.72 -2.68
C LYS A 9 -6.61 7.31 -2.33
N ALA A 10 -6.25 6.52 -3.33
CA ALA A 10 -5.78 5.15 -3.13
C ALA A 10 -4.53 5.10 -2.25
N LYS A 11 -3.57 6.01 -2.47
CA LYS A 11 -2.36 6.10 -1.64
C LYS A 11 -2.69 6.41 -0.18
N GLN A 12 -3.61 7.34 0.05
CA GLN A 12 -4.02 7.68 1.42
C GLN A 12 -4.73 6.52 2.10
N LEU A 13 -5.61 5.84 1.39
CA LEU A 13 -6.33 4.68 1.90
C LEU A 13 -5.37 3.55 2.27
N LEU A 14 -4.35 3.34 1.44
CA LEU A 14 -3.34 2.33 1.72
C LEU A 14 -2.53 2.65 2.96
N LYS A 15 -2.15 3.91 3.18
CA LYS A 15 -1.46 4.32 4.40
C LYS A 15 -2.28 3.98 5.64
N GLN A 16 -3.57 4.28 5.60
CA GLN A 16 -4.47 3.96 6.71
C GLN A 16 -4.57 2.45 6.93
N TYR A 17 -4.66 1.69 5.85
CA TYR A 17 -4.72 0.22 5.92
C TYR A 17 -3.45 -0.37 6.54
N TYR A 18 -2.27 0.07 6.10
CA TYR A 18 -1.01 -0.45 6.63
C TYR A 18 -0.76 -0.01 8.08
N ALA A 19 -1.32 1.12 8.49
CA ALA A 19 -1.26 1.56 9.87
C ALA A 19 -2.26 0.83 10.79
N GLY A 20 -3.08 -0.05 10.24
CA GLY A 20 -4.11 -0.77 10.99
C GLY A 20 -5.36 0.05 11.27
N GLN A 21 -5.49 1.21 10.65
CA GLN A 21 -6.65 2.08 10.82
C GLN A 21 -7.80 1.64 9.91
N ARG A 22 -9.02 1.95 10.33
CA ARG A 22 -10.19 1.73 9.46
C ARG A 22 -10.19 2.75 8.35
N ILE A 23 -10.51 2.28 7.13
CA ILE A 23 -10.61 3.14 5.97
C ILE A 23 -12.06 3.55 5.80
N GLU A 24 -12.34 4.84 5.86
CA GLU A 24 -13.70 5.35 5.67
C GLU A 24 -14.11 5.26 4.20
N SER A 25 -15.35 4.81 3.99
CA SER A 25 -15.93 4.77 2.65
C SER A 25 -16.48 6.14 2.27
N PRO A 26 -16.36 6.55 0.98
CA PRO A 26 -16.96 7.81 0.52
C PRO A 26 -18.47 7.88 0.73
N ASN A 27 -19.14 6.74 0.81
CA ASN A 27 -20.61 6.66 0.94
C ASN A 27 -21.07 6.28 2.34
N GLY A 28 -20.24 6.52 3.35
CA GLY A 28 -20.51 6.10 4.73
C GLY A 28 -20.04 4.67 4.99
N GLY A 29 -19.88 4.33 6.27
CA GLY A 29 -19.29 3.07 6.64
C GLY A 29 -17.78 3.03 6.40
N PHE A 30 -17.23 1.85 6.18
CA PHE A 30 -15.79 1.70 5.98
C PHE A 30 -15.52 0.66 4.87
N LEU A 31 -14.31 0.74 4.30
CA LEU A 31 -13.87 -0.16 3.25
C LEU A 31 -13.17 -1.37 3.87
N ILE A 32 -13.50 -2.54 3.36
CA ILE A 32 -12.90 -3.81 3.77
C ILE A 32 -12.14 -4.37 2.56
N LEU A 33 -10.87 -4.69 2.74
CA LEU A 33 -10.07 -5.30 1.69
C LEU A 33 -10.50 -6.75 1.50
N LEU A 34 -11.01 -7.08 0.31
CA LEU A 34 -11.40 -8.44 -0.04
C LEU A 34 -10.24 -9.24 -0.62
N GLY A 35 -9.35 -8.59 -1.36
CA GLY A 35 -8.23 -9.28 -1.96
C GLY A 35 -7.35 -8.33 -2.78
N ILE A 36 -6.19 -8.85 -3.16
CA ILE A 36 -5.22 -8.11 -3.98
C ILE A 36 -4.85 -9.00 -5.16
N ARG A 37 -5.01 -8.47 -6.37
CA ARG A 37 -4.60 -9.15 -7.60
C ARG A 37 -3.30 -8.54 -8.10
N PRO A 38 -2.21 -9.32 -8.18
CA PRO A 38 -0.95 -8.80 -8.71
C PRO A 38 -1.08 -8.42 -10.19
N GLN A 39 -0.38 -7.35 -10.56
CA GLN A 39 -0.23 -6.94 -11.95
C GLN A 39 1.26 -6.79 -12.26
N GLN A 40 1.59 -6.71 -13.53
CA GLN A 40 2.97 -6.47 -13.97
C GLN A 40 3.36 -5.01 -13.74
N GLY A 41 4.66 -4.74 -13.69
CA GLY A 41 5.19 -3.39 -13.61
C GLY A 41 5.16 -2.75 -12.22
N GLY A 42 5.12 -3.56 -11.16
CA GLY A 42 5.17 -3.04 -9.80
C GLY A 42 3.86 -2.45 -9.32
N THR A 43 2.74 -2.95 -9.83
CA THR A 43 1.40 -2.54 -9.42
C THR A 43 0.56 -3.76 -9.02
N ALA A 44 -0.55 -3.49 -8.36
CA ALA A 44 -1.56 -4.49 -8.03
C ALA A 44 -2.93 -3.83 -8.01
N VAL A 45 -3.98 -4.62 -8.05
CA VAL A 45 -5.35 -4.13 -7.89
C VAL A 45 -5.87 -4.60 -6.54
N GLY A 46 -6.17 -3.67 -5.65
CA GLY A 46 -6.86 -3.97 -4.40
C GLY A 46 -8.36 -3.86 -4.60
N VAL A 47 -9.10 -4.88 -4.17
CA VAL A 47 -10.56 -4.88 -4.24
C VAL A 47 -11.08 -4.63 -2.84
N PHE A 48 -11.82 -3.55 -2.67
CA PHE A 48 -12.43 -3.16 -1.40
C PHE A 48 -13.94 -3.19 -1.51
N GLU A 49 -14.61 -3.53 -0.42
CA GLU A 49 -16.06 -3.50 -0.33
C GLU A 49 -16.50 -2.53 0.76
N CYS A 50 -17.50 -1.70 0.44
CA CYS A 50 -18.08 -0.80 1.43
C CYS A 50 -19.01 -1.57 2.37
N SER A 51 -18.83 -1.41 3.69
CA SER A 51 -19.63 -2.12 4.69
C SER A 51 -21.10 -1.68 4.70
N ALA A 52 -21.37 -0.45 4.30
CA ALA A 52 -22.74 0.10 4.35
C ALA A 52 -23.55 -0.14 3.08
N SER A 53 -22.91 -0.17 1.91
CA SER A 53 -23.62 -0.19 0.62
C SER A 53 -23.32 -1.41 -0.24
N SER A 54 -22.37 -2.25 0.16
CA SER A 54 -21.89 -3.41 -0.61
C SER A 54 -21.29 -3.04 -1.97
N LEU A 55 -21.02 -1.76 -2.20
CA LEU A 55 -20.31 -1.32 -3.40
C LEU A 55 -18.86 -1.76 -3.32
N ARG A 56 -18.31 -2.16 -4.47
CA ARG A 56 -16.92 -2.57 -4.57
C ARG A 56 -16.11 -1.54 -5.32
N TYR A 57 -14.91 -1.28 -4.82
CA TYR A 57 -13.97 -0.34 -5.40
C TYR A 57 -12.71 -1.08 -5.80
N GLU A 58 -12.28 -0.90 -7.03
CA GLU A 58 -10.98 -1.39 -7.49
C GLU A 58 -9.99 -0.24 -7.46
N ILE A 59 -8.91 -0.42 -6.71
CA ILE A 59 -7.87 0.59 -6.55
C ILE A 59 -6.58 0.03 -7.10
N VAL A 60 -6.01 0.70 -8.10
CA VAL A 60 -4.68 0.35 -8.60
C VAL A 60 -3.67 0.90 -7.60
N ILE A 61 -2.92 -0.01 -6.98
CA ILE A 61 -1.96 0.33 -5.94
C ILE A 61 -0.54 0.02 -6.42
N PRO A 62 0.43 0.86 -6.09
CA PRO A 62 1.81 0.49 -6.31
C PRO A 62 2.16 -0.66 -5.38
N LYS A 63 2.80 -1.68 -5.93
CA LYS A 63 3.23 -2.86 -5.17
C LYS A 63 4.72 -3.07 -5.38
N ALA A 64 5.43 -3.39 -4.31
CA ALA A 64 6.85 -3.67 -4.38
C ALA A 64 7.11 -4.91 -5.25
N THR A 65 8.07 -4.80 -6.16
CA THR A 65 8.57 -5.94 -6.92
C THR A 65 9.45 -6.82 -6.03
N ARG A 66 9.72 -8.04 -6.50
CA ARG A 66 10.61 -8.95 -5.79
C ARG A 66 12.00 -8.33 -5.60
N THR A 67 12.52 -7.68 -6.63
CA THR A 67 13.83 -7.02 -6.59
C THR A 67 13.86 -5.88 -5.58
N GLU A 68 12.83 -5.06 -5.55
CA GLU A 68 12.71 -3.96 -4.60
C GLU A 68 12.66 -4.46 -3.16
N ARG A 69 11.85 -5.49 -2.90
CA ARG A 69 11.75 -6.10 -1.57
C ARG A 69 13.07 -6.71 -1.13
N LYS A 70 13.78 -7.32 -2.06
CA LYS A 70 15.10 -7.90 -1.77
C LYS A 70 16.10 -6.83 -1.35
N LYS A 71 16.15 -5.70 -2.06
CA LYS A 71 17.04 -4.58 -1.72
C LYS A 71 16.77 -4.05 -0.31
N VAL A 72 15.51 -3.85 0.03
CA VAL A 72 15.14 -3.36 1.37
C VAL A 72 15.51 -4.38 2.44
N ARG A 73 15.25 -5.66 2.18
CA ARG A 73 15.57 -6.72 3.13
C ARG A 73 17.07 -6.81 3.39
N GLU A 74 17.89 -6.70 2.35
CA GLU A 74 19.35 -6.70 2.48
C GLU A 74 19.85 -5.51 3.30
N ALA A 75 19.29 -4.32 3.06
CA ALA A 75 19.64 -3.14 3.83
C ALA A 75 19.30 -3.30 5.32
N LEU A 76 18.16 -3.90 5.63
CA LEU A 76 17.76 -4.19 7.02
C LEU A 76 18.70 -5.20 7.68
N GLN A 77 19.13 -6.23 6.96
CA GLN A 77 20.04 -7.24 7.47
C GLN A 77 21.43 -6.65 7.79
N GLN A 78 21.83 -5.61 7.07
CA GLN A 78 23.08 -4.90 7.31
C GLN A 78 22.97 -3.86 8.44
N GLY A 79 21.81 -3.73 9.06
CA GLY A 79 21.58 -2.79 10.15
C GLY A 79 21.37 -1.36 9.73
N GLY A 80 21.15 -1.10 8.43
CA GLY A 80 20.92 0.24 7.92
C GLY A 80 19.45 0.63 7.92
N ASP A 81 19.21 1.94 7.75
CA ASP A 81 17.87 2.47 7.50
C ASP A 81 17.62 2.48 6.00
N PRO A 82 16.76 1.61 5.49
CA PRO A 82 16.53 1.55 4.04
C PRO A 82 15.78 2.77 3.54
N GLY A 83 16.20 3.26 2.38
CA GLY A 83 15.46 4.25 1.61
C GLY A 83 14.50 3.58 0.63
N CYS A 84 13.65 4.39 -0.01
CA CYS A 84 12.73 3.90 -1.02
C CYS A 84 13.50 3.46 -2.27
N PRO A 85 13.34 2.22 -2.73
CA PRO A 85 14.04 1.75 -3.93
C PRO A 85 13.65 2.51 -5.21
N ARG A 86 12.46 3.12 -5.23
CA ARG A 86 11.96 3.85 -6.40
C ARG A 86 12.34 5.32 -6.41
N HIS A 87 12.49 5.93 -5.23
CA HIS A 87 12.69 7.38 -5.10
C HIS A 87 14.06 7.75 -4.57
N GLY A 88 14.82 6.77 -4.07
CA GLY A 88 16.18 6.98 -3.59
C GLY A 88 16.29 7.04 -2.07
N PRO A 89 17.53 7.10 -1.55
CA PRO A 89 17.78 7.01 -0.11
C PRO A 89 17.28 8.21 0.69
N GLU A 90 16.95 9.31 0.03
CA GLU A 90 16.37 10.50 0.67
C GLU A 90 14.98 10.24 1.25
N PHE A 91 14.24 9.35 0.62
CA PHE A 91 12.89 9.00 1.04
C PHE A 91 12.95 7.77 1.94
N ARG A 92 13.14 8.00 3.22
CA ARG A 92 13.26 6.93 4.22
C ARG A 92 11.94 6.18 4.36
N LEU A 93 12.03 4.87 4.54
CA LEU A 93 10.87 4.05 4.84
C LEU A 93 10.46 4.27 6.29
N VAL A 94 9.16 4.36 6.51
CA VAL A 94 8.59 4.55 7.84
C VAL A 94 7.75 3.35 8.23
N ARG A 95 7.64 3.10 9.53
CA ARG A 95 6.86 2.00 10.05
C ARG A 95 5.38 2.38 10.03
N ALA A 96 4.56 1.55 9.36
CA ALA A 96 3.11 1.68 9.37
C ALA A 96 2.52 0.31 9.70
N GLY A 97 2.00 0.15 10.91
CA GLY A 97 1.57 -1.15 11.40
C GLY A 97 2.74 -2.13 11.43
N LYS A 98 2.62 -3.24 10.72
CA LYS A 98 3.65 -4.27 10.63
C LYS A 98 4.50 -4.15 9.37
N ASN A 99 4.42 -3.03 8.66
CA ASN A 99 5.10 -2.85 7.39
C ASN A 99 6.04 -1.66 7.42
N LEU A 100 7.08 -1.71 6.59
CA LEU A 100 7.87 -0.55 6.23
C LEU A 100 7.36 0.01 4.91
N VAL A 101 6.95 1.25 4.91
CA VAL A 101 6.24 1.89 3.81
C VAL A 101 6.96 3.18 3.43
N CYS A 102 7.06 3.45 2.14
CA CYS A 102 7.49 4.75 1.67
C CYS A 102 6.34 5.75 1.80
N SER A 103 6.54 6.81 2.58
CA SER A 103 5.50 7.84 2.78
C SER A 103 5.18 8.61 1.50
N HIS A 104 6.10 8.63 0.53
CA HIS A 104 5.92 9.34 -0.72
C HIS A 104 5.10 8.54 -1.73
N CYS A 105 5.41 7.27 -1.93
CA CYS A 105 4.71 6.44 -2.91
C CYS A 105 3.69 5.46 -2.30
N GLY A 106 3.67 5.31 -0.99
CA GLY A 106 2.71 4.44 -0.31
C GLY A 106 2.95 2.95 -0.50
N VAL A 107 4.12 2.56 -1.00
CA VAL A 107 4.43 1.15 -1.24
C VAL A 107 4.99 0.51 0.02
N ALA A 108 4.48 -0.67 0.38
CA ALA A 108 5.03 -1.48 1.46
C ALA A 108 6.12 -2.39 0.90
N TYR A 109 7.35 -2.25 1.43
CA TYR A 109 8.49 -2.98 0.93
C TYR A 109 8.93 -4.14 1.82
N ALA A 110 8.70 -4.03 3.11
CA ALA A 110 9.12 -5.05 4.05
C ALA A 110 8.13 -5.17 5.19
N ARG A 111 8.14 -6.33 5.82
CA ARG A 111 7.35 -6.59 7.03
C ARG A 111 8.27 -6.58 8.24
N VAL A 112 7.87 -5.90 9.28
CA VAL A 112 8.65 -5.80 10.52
C VAL A 112 7.91 -6.38 11.71
#